data_d8ce7a7e42db26e951bd215ce1c8589e
#
_entry.id   d8ce7a7e42db26e951bd215ce1c8589e
#
_cell.length_a   1.000
_cell.length_b   1.000
_cell.length_c   1.000
_cell.angle_alpha   90.00
_cell.angle_beta   90.00
_cell.angle_gamma   90.00
#
_symmetry.space_group_name_H-M   'P 1'
#
loop_
_entity.id
_entity.type
_entity.pdbx_description
1 polymer ?
#
loop_
_entity_poly.entity_id
_entity_poly.type
_entity_poly.pdbx_seq_one_letter_code
_entity_poly.pdbx_strand_id
1 'polypeptide(L)'
;MPNFNIIKEVKPKKSFRVSSIMGKFDLQSEHVVENFVGNIDLDDDWQIGLIVGSSGTGKTTIAKELFPNSYITNFKYKEETILDDMPKDKSLDEITKTFNNVGFSSPPSWLKPYSVLSNGQKMRVDLANGLLQDKELIVFDEFTSVVDRNVAKIGSYAVQKSIRKTKNKFIAISCHDDVIDWLLPDWIFNTDSMNFIKIKEKKKDQKLNLKYSIQKIKQYGKCLLSITI
;
A
#
# COMPACT_ATOMS: atom_id res chain seq x y z
N MET A 1 -2.67 7.45 -20.67
CA MET A 1 -1.67 7.93 -19.69
C MET A 1 -2.40 8.69 -18.61
N PRO A 2 -2.52 8.18 -17.39
CA PRO A 2 -3.19 8.92 -16.35
C PRO A 2 -2.27 10.01 -15.79
N ASN A 3 -2.36 11.18 -16.38
CA ASN A 3 -1.99 12.41 -15.70
C ASN A 3 -3.06 12.67 -14.65
N PHE A 4 -2.69 12.86 -13.41
CA PHE A 4 -3.62 13.25 -12.37
C PHE A 4 -3.30 14.64 -11.85
N ASN A 5 -4.35 15.38 -11.53
CA ASN A 5 -4.30 16.65 -10.82
C ASN A 5 -5.40 16.60 -9.76
N ILE A 6 -5.02 16.23 -8.56
CA ILE A 6 -5.96 16.02 -7.45
C ILE A 6 -5.85 17.23 -6.52
N ILE A 7 -6.92 17.98 -6.44
CA ILE A 7 -7.05 19.10 -5.50
C ILE A 7 -7.92 18.66 -4.33
N LYS A 8 -7.33 18.61 -3.15
CA LYS A 8 -8.03 18.31 -1.91
C LYS A 8 -8.18 19.57 -1.07
N GLU A 9 -9.40 20.00 -0.93
CA GLU A 9 -9.74 21.19 -0.14
C GLU A 9 -10.43 20.74 1.16
N VAL A 10 -9.89 21.17 2.29
CA VAL A 10 -10.50 20.94 3.61
C VAL A 10 -10.88 22.28 4.22
N LYS A 11 -12.20 22.47 4.41
CA LYS A 11 -12.78 23.60 5.12
C LYS A 11 -13.33 23.12 6.47
N PRO A 12 -12.71 23.45 7.59
CA PRO A 12 -13.25 23.08 8.88
C PRO A 12 -14.60 23.79 9.10
N LYS A 13 -15.55 23.07 9.67
CA LYS A 13 -16.83 23.69 10.05
C LYS A 13 -16.57 24.75 11.12
N LYS A 14 -17.13 25.96 10.94
CA LYS A 14 -17.06 27.02 11.95
C LYS A 14 -17.76 26.56 13.22
N SER A 15 -16.98 26.33 14.27
CA SER A 15 -17.46 26.05 15.60
C SER A 15 -16.71 26.92 16.60
N PHE A 16 -17.28 27.12 17.80
CA PHE A 16 -16.61 27.87 18.87
C PHE A 16 -15.19 27.33 19.15
N ARG A 17 -15.02 26.00 19.15
CA ARG A 17 -13.72 25.34 19.37
C ARG A 17 -12.72 25.64 18.25
N VAL A 18 -13.17 25.61 16.99
CA VAL A 18 -12.33 25.96 15.83
C VAL A 18 -11.90 27.41 15.92
N SER A 19 -12.83 28.33 16.14
CA SER A 19 -12.53 29.78 16.27
C SER A 19 -11.59 30.08 17.44
N SER A 20 -11.76 29.39 18.57
CA SER A 20 -10.88 29.55 19.74
C SER A 20 -9.45 29.09 19.47
N ILE A 21 -9.28 27.98 18.76
CA ILE A 21 -7.95 27.49 18.37
C ILE A 21 -7.31 28.43 17.34
N MET A 22 -8.07 28.87 16.35
CA MET A 22 -7.58 29.82 15.35
C MET A 22 -7.09 31.10 16.01
N GLY A 23 -7.88 31.70 16.93
CA GLY A 23 -7.46 32.87 17.68
C GLY A 23 -6.27 32.65 18.61
N LYS A 24 -6.19 31.48 19.26
CA LYS A 24 -5.09 31.15 20.18
C LYS A 24 -3.75 30.97 19.48
N PHE A 25 -3.76 30.47 18.25
CA PHE A 25 -2.56 30.17 17.47
C PHE A 25 -2.34 31.12 16.28
N ASP A 26 -3.12 32.20 16.23
CA ASP A 26 -3.07 33.23 15.14
C ASP A 26 -3.12 32.64 13.72
N LEU A 27 -3.99 31.65 13.53
CA LEU A 27 -4.15 30.98 12.25
C LEU A 27 -4.97 31.86 11.29
N GLN A 28 -4.33 32.32 10.22
CA GLN A 28 -4.95 33.25 9.27
C GLN A 28 -5.85 32.56 8.21
N SER A 29 -5.79 31.24 8.07
CA SER A 29 -6.53 30.52 7.04
C SER A 29 -7.29 29.33 7.63
N GLU A 30 -8.58 29.24 7.32
CA GLU A 30 -9.44 28.08 7.55
C GLU A 30 -9.30 27.04 6.43
N HIS A 31 -8.51 27.34 5.40
CA HIS A 31 -8.41 26.56 4.17
C HIS A 31 -7.07 25.84 4.09
N VAL A 32 -7.13 24.51 4.04
CA VAL A 32 -5.98 23.70 3.63
C VAL A 32 -6.29 23.17 2.23
N VAL A 33 -5.48 23.59 1.26
CA VAL A 33 -5.55 23.10 -0.11
C VAL A 33 -4.30 22.29 -0.38
N GLU A 34 -4.47 21.00 -0.61
CA GLU A 34 -3.40 20.10 -1.05
C GLU A 34 -3.59 19.81 -2.54
N ASN A 35 -2.54 20.00 -3.33
CA ASN A 35 -2.56 19.72 -4.75
C ASN A 35 -1.52 18.66 -5.10
N PHE A 36 -1.98 17.52 -5.62
CA PHE A 36 -1.15 16.41 -6.05
C PHE A 36 -1.17 16.31 -7.58
N VAL A 37 -0.05 16.63 -8.20
CA VAL A 37 0.10 16.59 -9.67
C VAL A 37 1.16 15.55 -10.02
N GLY A 38 0.82 14.63 -10.89
CA GLY A 38 1.75 13.59 -11.29
C GLY A 38 1.30 12.83 -12.52
N ASN A 39 2.20 11.96 -13.00
CA ASN A 39 1.94 11.06 -14.11
C ASN A 39 2.39 9.66 -13.75
N ILE A 40 1.50 8.67 -13.92
CA ILE A 40 1.81 7.25 -13.78
C ILE A 40 1.57 6.60 -15.13
N ASP A 41 2.64 6.35 -15.89
CA ASP A 41 2.57 5.74 -17.21
C ASP A 41 2.58 4.22 -17.10
N LEU A 42 1.39 3.64 -16.93
CA LEU A 42 1.19 2.19 -16.88
C LEU A 42 0.92 1.66 -18.29
N ASP A 43 1.76 0.74 -18.73
CA ASP A 43 1.45 -0.20 -19.81
C ASP A 43 0.82 -1.47 -19.20
N ASP A 44 0.46 -2.45 -20.04
CA ASP A 44 -0.20 -3.68 -19.59
C ASP A 44 0.76 -4.72 -19.02
N ASP A 45 2.08 -4.55 -19.22
CA ASP A 45 3.10 -5.54 -18.86
C ASP A 45 3.71 -5.30 -17.48
N TRP A 46 2.86 -5.37 -16.44
CA TRP A 46 3.28 -5.34 -15.05
C TRP A 46 2.34 -6.16 -14.16
N GLN A 47 2.83 -6.63 -13.04
CA GLN A 47 2.04 -7.34 -12.04
C GLN A 47 2.10 -6.69 -10.67
N ILE A 48 3.23 -6.09 -10.28
CA ILE A 48 3.41 -5.51 -8.95
C ILE A 48 3.82 -4.05 -9.07
N GLY A 49 3.02 -3.18 -8.48
CA GLY A 49 3.30 -1.76 -8.33
C GLY A 49 3.53 -1.37 -6.87
N LEU A 50 4.27 -0.29 -6.66
CA LEU A 50 4.49 0.28 -5.34
C LEU A 50 4.30 1.79 -5.37
N ILE A 51 3.43 2.28 -4.47
CA ILE A 51 3.31 3.70 -4.14
C ILE A 51 3.97 3.90 -2.79
N VAL A 52 5.04 4.71 -2.74
CA VAL A 52 5.85 4.91 -1.54
C VAL A 52 6.09 6.39 -1.29
N GLY A 53 6.28 6.75 -0.02
CA GLY A 53 6.59 8.11 0.43
C GLY A 53 6.27 8.32 1.90
N SER A 54 6.65 9.46 2.43
CA SER A 54 6.43 9.83 3.82
C SER A 54 4.95 9.86 4.22
N SER A 55 4.66 9.81 5.51
CA SER A 55 3.26 9.96 5.97
C SER A 55 2.74 11.36 5.62
N GLY A 56 1.48 11.44 5.15
CA GLY A 56 0.86 12.72 4.78
C GLY A 56 1.12 13.18 3.33
N THR A 57 1.90 12.47 2.51
CA THR A 57 2.23 12.88 1.13
C THR A 57 1.15 12.52 0.09
N GLY A 58 -0.05 12.17 0.53
CA GLY A 58 -1.18 11.92 -0.36
C GLY A 58 -1.25 10.52 -0.99
N LYS A 59 -0.43 9.55 -0.56
CA LYS A 59 -0.42 8.17 -1.12
C LYS A 59 -1.82 7.56 -1.24
N THR A 60 -2.56 7.53 -0.14
CA THR A 60 -3.92 6.99 -0.08
C THR A 60 -4.89 7.76 -0.99
N THR A 61 -4.77 9.10 -1.03
CA THR A 61 -5.60 9.96 -1.88
C THR A 61 -5.37 9.66 -3.35
N ILE A 62 -4.10 9.64 -3.77
CA ILE A 62 -3.70 9.34 -5.15
C ILE A 62 -4.16 7.93 -5.56
N ALA A 63 -3.94 6.94 -4.69
CA ALA A 63 -4.33 5.56 -4.99
C ALA A 63 -5.85 5.39 -5.13
N LYS A 64 -6.64 6.03 -4.27
CA LYS A 64 -8.10 5.99 -4.35
C LYS A 64 -8.63 6.64 -5.61
N GLU A 65 -8.03 7.75 -6.04
CA GLU A 65 -8.42 8.45 -7.25
C GLU A 65 -8.10 7.64 -8.51
N LEU A 66 -6.89 7.06 -8.56
CA LEU A 66 -6.45 6.30 -9.73
C LEU A 66 -7.06 4.90 -9.82
N PHE A 67 -7.35 4.26 -8.67
CA PHE A 67 -7.77 2.85 -8.60
C PHE A 67 -9.01 2.64 -7.72
N PRO A 68 -10.11 3.39 -7.87
CA PRO A 68 -11.24 3.41 -6.93
C PRO A 68 -11.90 2.05 -6.74
N ASN A 69 -11.98 1.23 -7.80
CA ASN A 69 -12.65 -0.08 -7.78
C ASN A 69 -11.76 -1.24 -7.30
N SER A 70 -10.45 -0.99 -7.18
CA SER A 70 -9.46 -2.02 -6.87
C SER A 70 -8.94 -1.91 -5.44
N TYR A 71 -9.33 -0.85 -4.75
CA TYR A 71 -8.88 -0.55 -3.40
C TYR A 71 -9.50 -1.54 -2.41
N ILE A 72 -8.64 -2.14 -1.59
CA ILE A 72 -9.07 -3.06 -0.55
C ILE A 72 -8.95 -2.36 0.79
N THR A 73 -10.09 -2.15 1.43
CA THR A 73 -10.17 -1.61 2.79
C THR A 73 -11.35 -2.20 3.52
N ASN A 74 -11.23 -2.23 4.86
CA ASN A 74 -12.34 -2.42 5.77
C ASN A 74 -13.10 -3.75 5.58
N PHE A 75 -12.37 -4.86 5.46
CA PHE A 75 -13.01 -6.16 5.65
C PHE A 75 -13.69 -6.22 7.02
N LYS A 76 -14.92 -6.70 7.04
CA LYS A 76 -15.68 -6.88 8.28
C LYS A 76 -15.58 -8.34 8.68
N TYR A 77 -14.82 -8.60 9.71
CA TYR A 77 -14.70 -9.90 10.35
C TYR A 77 -15.67 -9.97 11.51
N LYS A 78 -16.62 -10.92 11.48
CA LYS A 78 -17.70 -11.04 12.46
C LYS A 78 -17.86 -12.44 13.01
N GLU A 79 -17.30 -13.42 12.31
CA GLU A 79 -17.45 -14.83 12.67
C GLU A 79 -16.51 -15.22 13.81
N GLU A 80 -16.77 -16.37 14.39
CA GLU A 80 -15.96 -16.92 15.48
C GLU A 80 -14.62 -17.46 15.00
N THR A 81 -14.49 -17.71 13.69
CA THR A 81 -13.24 -18.18 13.07
C THR A 81 -12.92 -17.40 11.82
N ILE A 82 -11.60 -17.25 11.55
CA ILE A 82 -11.14 -16.62 10.32
C ILE A 82 -11.58 -17.41 9.07
N LEU A 83 -11.66 -18.73 9.17
CA LEU A 83 -12.12 -19.54 8.04
C LEU A 83 -13.54 -19.19 7.62
N ASP A 84 -14.41 -18.94 8.59
CA ASP A 84 -15.80 -18.59 8.33
C ASP A 84 -15.97 -17.15 7.85
N ASP A 85 -15.01 -16.28 8.11
CA ASP A 85 -14.99 -14.90 7.61
C ASP A 85 -14.50 -14.78 6.15
N MET A 86 -13.90 -15.84 5.59
CA MET A 86 -13.44 -15.83 4.19
C MET A 86 -14.61 -15.89 3.20
N PRO A 87 -14.38 -15.50 1.91
CA PRO A 87 -15.44 -15.51 0.90
C PRO A 87 -16.11 -16.88 0.78
N LYS A 88 -17.43 -16.90 0.88
CA LYS A 88 -18.24 -18.15 0.97
C LYS A 88 -18.30 -18.95 -0.33
N ASP A 89 -17.96 -18.32 -1.45
CA ASP A 89 -17.86 -18.92 -2.79
C ASP A 89 -16.54 -19.66 -3.03
N LYS A 90 -15.56 -19.52 -2.12
CA LYS A 90 -14.25 -20.18 -2.21
C LYS A 90 -14.24 -21.50 -1.44
N SER A 91 -13.61 -22.50 -2.03
CA SER A 91 -13.40 -23.79 -1.36
C SER A 91 -12.40 -23.68 -0.20
N LEU A 92 -12.50 -24.59 0.75
CA LEU A 92 -11.56 -24.67 1.87
C LEU A 92 -10.11 -24.83 1.41
N ASP A 93 -9.89 -25.58 0.31
CA ASP A 93 -8.56 -25.78 -0.26
C ASP A 93 -7.99 -24.47 -0.83
N GLU A 94 -8.79 -23.66 -1.52
CA GLU A 94 -8.37 -22.34 -2.01
C GLU A 94 -8.03 -21.41 -0.87
N ILE A 95 -8.85 -21.36 0.18
CA ILE A 95 -8.64 -20.52 1.36
C ILE A 95 -7.34 -20.92 2.06
N THR A 96 -7.17 -22.20 2.39
CA THR A 96 -6.00 -22.67 3.13
C THR A 96 -4.70 -22.56 2.32
N LYS A 97 -4.77 -22.80 1.02
CA LYS A 97 -3.66 -22.55 0.09
C LYS A 97 -3.27 -21.08 0.06
N THR A 98 -4.26 -20.19 0.05
CA THR A 98 -4.00 -18.74 0.06
C THR A 98 -3.41 -18.30 1.38
N PHE A 99 -3.90 -18.80 2.52
CA PHE A 99 -3.30 -18.55 3.84
C PHE A 99 -1.83 -18.95 3.87
N ASN A 100 -1.50 -20.14 3.37
CA ASN A 100 -0.12 -20.61 3.28
C ASN A 100 0.73 -19.71 2.35
N ASN A 101 0.17 -19.27 1.23
CA ASN A 101 0.85 -18.42 0.26
C ASN A 101 1.21 -17.03 0.83
N VAL A 102 0.38 -16.47 1.71
CA VAL A 102 0.68 -15.19 2.39
C VAL A 102 1.47 -15.37 3.68
N GLY A 103 1.86 -16.61 4.02
CA GLY A 103 2.63 -16.93 5.22
C GLY A 103 1.79 -17.00 6.51
N PHE A 104 0.47 -17.18 6.40
CA PHE A 104 -0.42 -17.47 7.53
C PHE A 104 -0.63 -18.98 7.67
N SER A 105 0.44 -19.72 7.97
CA SER A 105 0.50 -21.18 7.89
C SER A 105 0.25 -21.91 9.22
N SER A 106 -0.47 -21.29 10.17
CA SER A 106 -0.76 -21.89 11.48
C SER A 106 -2.22 -22.27 11.59
N PRO A 107 -2.61 -23.55 11.36
CA PRO A 107 -4.00 -23.99 11.45
C PRO A 107 -4.72 -23.62 12.75
N PRO A 108 -4.08 -23.71 13.95
CA PRO A 108 -4.73 -23.24 15.17
C PRO A 108 -5.11 -21.77 15.17
N SER A 109 -4.42 -20.92 14.38
CA SER A 109 -4.75 -19.51 14.24
C SER A 109 -5.92 -19.28 13.30
N TRP A 110 -6.20 -20.18 12.37
CA TRP A 110 -7.33 -20.09 11.45
C TRP A 110 -8.68 -20.27 12.15
N LEU A 111 -8.67 -20.99 13.29
CA LEU A 111 -9.83 -21.28 14.13
C LEU A 111 -10.10 -20.20 15.18
N LYS A 112 -9.40 -19.07 15.10
CA LYS A 112 -9.57 -17.94 16.03
C LYS A 112 -10.34 -16.81 15.35
N PRO A 113 -11.07 -15.97 16.10
CA PRO A 113 -11.65 -14.75 15.55
C PRO A 113 -10.56 -13.72 15.25
N TYR A 114 -10.81 -12.86 14.26
CA TYR A 114 -9.86 -11.83 13.81
C TYR A 114 -9.39 -10.92 14.95
N SER A 115 -10.26 -10.61 15.90
CA SER A 115 -9.99 -9.68 17.01
C SER A 115 -8.79 -10.09 17.87
N VAL A 116 -8.55 -11.40 18.07
CA VAL A 116 -7.47 -11.92 18.91
C VAL A 116 -6.15 -12.18 18.17
N LEU A 117 -6.10 -11.94 16.85
CA LEU A 117 -4.90 -12.12 16.07
C LEU A 117 -3.88 -11.01 16.34
N SER A 118 -2.59 -11.32 16.23
CA SER A 118 -1.53 -10.30 16.21
C SER A 118 -1.62 -9.43 14.94
N ASN A 119 -1.04 -8.23 14.98
CA ASN A 119 -1.05 -7.33 13.81
C ASN A 119 -0.46 -7.99 12.55
N GLY A 120 0.62 -8.77 12.70
CA GLY A 120 1.19 -9.52 11.58
C GLY A 120 0.29 -10.62 11.04
N GLN A 121 -0.50 -11.27 11.89
CA GLN A 121 -1.51 -12.24 11.46
C GLN A 121 -2.68 -11.54 10.77
N LYS A 122 -3.17 -10.43 11.34
CA LYS A 122 -4.23 -9.59 10.75
C LYS A 122 -3.87 -9.13 9.35
N MET A 123 -2.67 -8.58 9.16
CA MET A 123 -2.19 -8.16 7.85
C MET A 123 -2.20 -9.31 6.83
N ARG A 124 -1.76 -10.51 7.22
CA ARG A 124 -1.77 -11.68 6.34
C ARG A 124 -3.17 -12.18 6.02
N VAL A 125 -4.09 -12.11 6.98
CA VAL A 125 -5.52 -12.42 6.77
C VAL A 125 -6.15 -11.44 5.81
N ASP A 126 -5.91 -10.14 5.98
CA ASP A 126 -6.40 -9.10 5.08
C ASP A 126 -5.86 -9.27 3.66
N LEU A 127 -4.57 -9.61 3.53
CA LEU A 127 -3.96 -9.94 2.25
C LEU A 127 -4.61 -11.18 1.61
N ALA A 128 -4.80 -12.24 2.38
CA ALA A 128 -5.43 -13.47 1.89
C ALA A 128 -6.86 -13.21 1.43
N ASN A 129 -7.63 -12.48 2.23
CA ASN A 129 -8.99 -12.11 1.87
C ASN A 129 -9.02 -11.26 0.59
N GLY A 130 -8.10 -10.31 0.46
CA GLY A 130 -7.95 -9.53 -0.77
C GLY A 130 -7.62 -10.37 -2.00
N LEU A 131 -6.71 -11.33 -1.86
CA LEU A 131 -6.32 -12.24 -2.95
C LEU A 131 -7.42 -13.25 -3.32
N LEU A 132 -8.35 -13.54 -2.42
CA LEU A 132 -9.50 -14.40 -2.65
C LEU A 132 -10.67 -13.65 -3.33
N GLN A 133 -10.63 -12.31 -3.37
CA GLN A 133 -11.58 -11.56 -4.17
C GLN A 133 -11.29 -11.79 -5.66
N ASP A 134 -12.33 -11.95 -6.48
CA ASP A 134 -12.19 -12.09 -7.93
C ASP A 134 -11.94 -10.70 -8.59
N LYS A 135 -10.82 -10.07 -8.20
CA LYS A 135 -10.38 -8.78 -8.74
C LYS A 135 -9.09 -8.97 -9.54
N GLU A 136 -9.12 -8.43 -10.75
CA GLU A 136 -7.92 -8.40 -11.60
C GLU A 136 -6.79 -7.56 -10.99
N LEU A 137 -7.15 -6.45 -10.36
CA LEU A 137 -6.23 -5.53 -9.68
C LEU A 137 -6.60 -5.39 -8.20
N ILE A 138 -5.61 -5.52 -7.34
CA ILE A 138 -5.72 -5.38 -5.89
C ILE A 138 -4.83 -4.23 -5.44
N VAL A 139 -5.39 -3.23 -4.78
CA VAL A 139 -4.65 -2.12 -4.15
C VAL A 139 -4.74 -2.25 -2.64
N PHE A 140 -3.59 -2.46 -1.98
CA PHE A 140 -3.50 -2.67 -0.54
C PHE A 140 -2.81 -1.48 0.14
N ASP A 141 -3.57 -0.74 0.95
CA ASP A 141 -3.07 0.41 1.68
C ASP A 141 -2.41 0.01 3.00
N GLU A 142 -1.55 0.89 3.51
CA GLU A 142 -0.79 0.69 4.74
C GLU A 142 -0.01 -0.64 4.73
N PHE A 143 0.46 -1.05 3.55
CA PHE A 143 1.18 -2.30 3.38
C PHE A 143 2.43 -2.31 4.26
N THR A 144 2.46 -3.24 5.22
CA THR A 144 3.52 -3.42 6.23
C THR A 144 3.69 -2.33 7.28
N SER A 145 2.81 -1.33 7.34
CA SER A 145 2.96 -0.18 8.26
C SER A 145 2.79 -0.56 9.74
N VAL A 146 1.95 -1.56 10.03
CA VAL A 146 1.57 -1.95 11.41
C VAL A 146 2.32 -3.18 11.95
N VAL A 147 3.36 -3.64 11.25
CA VAL A 147 4.09 -4.86 11.61
C VAL A 147 5.60 -4.60 11.74
N ASP A 148 6.28 -5.44 12.53
CA ASP A 148 7.74 -5.37 12.60
C ASP A 148 8.41 -5.70 11.25
N ARG A 149 9.67 -5.28 11.08
CA ARG A 149 10.35 -5.36 9.78
C ARG A 149 10.63 -6.80 9.32
N ASN A 150 10.76 -7.76 10.24
CA ASN A 150 10.94 -9.17 9.87
C ASN A 150 9.63 -9.75 9.32
N VAL A 151 8.51 -9.46 9.98
CA VAL A 151 7.17 -9.85 9.50
C VAL A 151 6.85 -9.17 8.17
N ALA A 152 7.17 -7.89 8.03
CA ALA A 152 7.04 -7.14 6.78
C ALA A 152 7.80 -7.78 5.63
N LYS A 153 9.06 -8.14 5.87
CA LYS A 153 9.93 -8.81 4.89
C LYS A 153 9.36 -10.14 4.42
N ILE A 154 8.99 -11.01 5.37
CA ILE A 154 8.41 -12.33 5.06
C ILE A 154 7.08 -12.18 4.31
N GLY A 155 6.21 -11.27 4.76
CA GLY A 155 4.94 -10.99 4.11
C GLY A 155 5.11 -10.46 2.69
N SER A 156 6.04 -9.54 2.47
CA SER A 156 6.34 -8.98 1.14
C SER A 156 6.84 -10.04 0.16
N TYR A 157 7.74 -10.92 0.58
CA TYR A 157 8.20 -12.04 -0.26
C TYR A 157 7.05 -13.03 -0.55
N ALA A 158 6.21 -13.31 0.42
CA ALA A 158 5.07 -14.21 0.24
C ALA A 158 4.08 -13.64 -0.79
N VAL A 159 3.73 -12.35 -0.70
CA VAL A 159 2.87 -11.66 -1.66
C VAL A 159 3.50 -11.64 -3.05
N GLN A 160 4.76 -11.23 -3.15
CA GLN A 160 5.50 -11.20 -4.42
C GLN A 160 5.45 -12.57 -5.11
N LYS A 161 5.79 -13.63 -4.39
CA LYS A 161 5.79 -15.00 -4.93
C LYS A 161 4.38 -15.49 -5.31
N SER A 162 3.35 -15.06 -4.58
CA SER A 162 1.97 -15.43 -4.87
C SER A 162 1.47 -14.74 -6.13
N ILE A 163 1.62 -13.42 -6.21
CA ILE A 163 1.16 -12.61 -7.36
C ILE A 163 1.86 -13.05 -8.66
N ARG A 164 3.19 -13.29 -8.62
CA ARG A 164 3.95 -13.73 -9.81
C ARG A 164 3.52 -15.09 -10.37
N LYS A 165 2.72 -15.87 -9.64
CA LYS A 165 2.14 -17.14 -10.09
C LYS A 165 0.75 -17.00 -10.67
N THR A 166 0.14 -15.83 -10.58
CA THR A 166 -1.21 -15.54 -11.06
C THR A 166 -1.16 -14.55 -12.22
N LYS A 167 -2.31 -14.24 -12.80
CA LYS A 167 -2.48 -13.12 -13.75
C LYS A 167 -2.89 -11.82 -13.06
N ASN A 168 -3.10 -11.84 -11.74
CA ASN A 168 -3.58 -10.70 -10.99
C ASN A 168 -2.50 -9.64 -10.86
N LYS A 169 -2.92 -8.39 -10.77
CA LYS A 169 -2.07 -7.22 -10.49
C LYS A 169 -2.20 -6.80 -9.04
N PHE A 170 -1.14 -6.32 -8.44
CA PHE A 170 -1.10 -5.89 -7.04
C PHE A 170 -0.37 -4.56 -6.91
N ILE A 171 -0.98 -3.61 -6.21
CA ILE A 171 -0.33 -2.35 -5.84
C ILE A 171 -0.25 -2.28 -4.32
N ALA A 172 0.96 -2.16 -3.80
CA ALA A 172 1.20 -1.86 -2.39
C ALA A 172 1.33 -0.35 -2.19
N ILE A 173 0.78 0.15 -1.09
CA ILE A 173 0.99 1.53 -0.63
C ILE A 173 1.71 1.44 0.72
N SER A 174 2.90 2.02 0.82
CA SER A 174 3.73 1.93 2.02
C SER A 174 4.44 3.24 2.35
N CYS A 175 4.68 3.48 3.63
CA CYS A 175 5.56 4.55 4.10
C CYS A 175 7.02 4.09 4.27
N HIS A 176 7.34 2.85 3.92
CA HIS A 176 8.65 2.24 4.14
C HIS A 176 9.32 1.84 2.83
N ASP A 177 10.53 2.34 2.60
CA ASP A 177 11.30 2.11 1.36
C ASP A 177 11.90 0.70 1.26
N ASP A 178 12.14 0.01 2.40
CA ASP A 178 12.71 -1.33 2.42
C ASP A 178 11.80 -2.40 1.80
N VAL A 179 10.50 -2.10 1.66
CA VAL A 179 9.53 -2.92 0.93
C VAL A 179 9.93 -3.11 -0.54
N ILE A 180 10.65 -2.16 -1.13
CA ILE A 180 11.13 -2.22 -2.52
C ILE A 180 11.98 -3.48 -2.73
N ASP A 181 12.91 -3.76 -1.81
CA ASP A 181 13.85 -4.89 -1.90
C ASP A 181 13.16 -6.25 -1.73
N TRP A 182 12.00 -6.27 -1.10
CA TRP A 182 11.28 -7.52 -0.76
C TRP A 182 10.12 -7.82 -1.71
N LEU A 183 9.42 -6.78 -2.13
CA LEU A 183 8.26 -6.91 -3.02
C LEU A 183 8.67 -7.01 -4.49
N LEU A 184 9.84 -6.46 -4.85
CA LEU A 184 10.40 -6.41 -6.21
C LEU A 184 9.36 -5.90 -7.23
N PRO A 185 8.88 -4.65 -7.08
CA PRO A 185 7.85 -4.10 -7.94
C PRO A 185 8.35 -3.88 -9.37
N ASP A 186 7.43 -3.89 -10.34
CA ASP A 186 7.70 -3.56 -11.75
C ASP A 186 7.77 -2.06 -11.98
N TRP A 187 7.10 -1.31 -11.11
CA TRP A 187 7.15 0.15 -11.08
C TRP A 187 7.01 0.71 -9.66
N ILE A 188 7.55 1.89 -9.46
CA ILE A 188 7.47 2.64 -8.20
C ILE A 188 6.98 4.04 -8.50
N PHE A 189 6.00 4.52 -7.73
CA PHE A 189 5.64 5.92 -7.66
C PHE A 189 5.99 6.48 -6.29
N ASN A 190 6.91 7.45 -6.26
CA ASN A 190 7.33 8.12 -5.03
C ASN A 190 6.55 9.42 -4.88
N THR A 191 5.74 9.52 -3.81
CA THR A 191 4.87 10.68 -3.55
C THR A 191 5.59 11.87 -2.91
N ASP A 192 6.79 11.68 -2.35
CA ASP A 192 7.60 12.81 -1.86
C ASP A 192 8.17 13.64 -3.01
N SER A 193 8.57 12.96 -4.10
CA SER A 193 9.14 13.59 -5.29
C SER A 193 8.19 13.67 -6.48
N MET A 194 6.99 13.10 -6.37
CA MET A 194 6.00 12.92 -7.45
C MET A 194 6.59 12.27 -8.71
N ASN A 195 7.55 11.37 -8.52
CA ASN A 195 8.26 10.68 -9.60
C ASN A 195 7.77 9.25 -9.79
N PHE A 196 7.53 8.90 -11.05
CA PHE A 196 7.23 7.55 -11.49
C PHE A 196 8.46 6.90 -12.11
N ILE A 197 8.78 5.67 -11.69
CA ILE A 197 9.93 4.90 -12.16
C ILE A 197 9.45 3.52 -12.57
N LYS A 198 9.64 3.17 -13.86
CA LYS A 198 9.42 1.84 -14.39
C LYS A 198 10.71 1.02 -14.28
N ILE A 199 10.62 -0.12 -13.63
CA ILE A 199 11.75 -1.03 -13.44
C ILE A 199 11.76 -2.00 -14.62
N LYS A 200 12.55 -1.69 -15.67
CA LYS A 200 12.70 -2.57 -16.83
C LYS A 200 13.55 -3.78 -16.45
N GLU A 201 13.00 -4.98 -16.60
CA GLU A 201 13.75 -6.23 -16.44
C GLU A 201 14.89 -6.34 -17.45
N LYS A 202 16.14 -6.40 -16.95
CA LYS A 202 17.23 -7.13 -17.62
C LYS A 202 17.51 -8.39 -16.83
N LYS A 203 17.27 -9.52 -17.41
CA LYS A 203 17.20 -10.88 -16.83
C LYS A 203 18.40 -11.41 -16.02
N LYS A 204 19.49 -10.66 -15.78
CA LYS A 204 20.66 -11.15 -15.00
C LYS A 204 21.34 -10.17 -14.03
N ASP A 205 21.05 -8.85 -14.10
CA ASP A 205 21.78 -7.85 -13.29
C ASP A 205 20.88 -7.08 -12.28
N GLN A 206 19.76 -7.67 -11.91
CA GLN A 206 18.71 -7.00 -11.12
C GLN A 206 19.17 -6.45 -9.76
N LYS A 207 20.09 -7.12 -9.06
CA LYS A 207 20.55 -6.65 -7.74
C LYS A 207 21.37 -5.36 -7.78
N LEU A 208 22.16 -5.13 -8.84
CA LEU A 208 22.99 -3.94 -8.95
C LEU A 208 22.20 -2.71 -9.43
N ASN A 209 21.32 -2.89 -10.43
CA ASN A 209 20.53 -1.79 -10.98
C ASN A 209 19.43 -1.32 -10.02
N LEU A 210 18.81 -2.24 -9.25
CA LEU A 210 17.85 -1.89 -8.22
C LEU A 210 18.50 -1.05 -7.11
N LYS A 211 19.69 -1.45 -6.62
CA LYS A 211 20.48 -0.67 -5.66
C LYS A 211 20.81 0.73 -6.18
N TYR A 212 21.15 0.87 -7.46
CA TYR A 212 21.48 2.17 -8.06
C TYR A 212 20.26 3.08 -8.17
N SER A 213 19.10 2.53 -8.55
CA SER A 213 17.83 3.27 -8.60
C SER A 213 17.35 3.68 -7.20
N ILE A 214 17.49 2.82 -6.20
CA ILE A 214 17.16 3.09 -4.81
C ILE A 214 18.09 4.15 -4.21
N GLN A 215 19.39 4.08 -4.49
CA GLN A 215 20.34 5.12 -4.08
C GLN A 215 19.99 6.48 -4.70
N LYS A 216 19.59 6.50 -5.97
CA LYS A 216 19.15 7.71 -6.66
C LYS A 216 17.89 8.29 -6.02
N ILE A 217 16.89 7.47 -5.70
CA ILE A 217 15.65 7.89 -5.00
C ILE A 217 16.01 8.48 -3.63
N LYS A 218 16.87 7.81 -2.85
CA LYS A 218 17.35 8.31 -1.53
C LYS A 218 18.16 9.60 -1.62
N GLN A 219 18.91 9.80 -2.70
CA GLN A 219 19.72 10.98 -2.92
C GLN A 219 18.87 12.19 -3.32
N TYR A 220 17.86 12.00 -4.18
CA TYR A 220 16.94 13.09 -4.57
C TYR A 220 15.97 13.48 -3.45
N GLY A 221 15.48 12.51 -2.64
CA GLY A 221 14.64 12.80 -1.47
C GLY A 221 15.37 13.63 -0.39
N LYS A 222 16.67 13.43 -0.21
CA LYS A 222 17.49 14.23 0.72
C LYS A 222 17.80 15.64 0.20
N CYS A 223 17.88 15.83 -1.13
CA CYS A 223 18.21 17.13 -1.72
C CYS A 223 17.06 18.15 -1.63
N LEU A 224 15.80 17.69 -1.55
CA LEU A 224 14.63 18.57 -1.40
C LEU A 224 14.41 19.03 0.04
N LEU A 225 14.88 18.28 1.04
CA LEU A 225 14.80 18.67 2.45
C LEU A 225 15.86 19.71 2.88
N SER A 226 16.86 19.98 2.04
CA SER A 226 17.93 20.96 2.32
C SER A 226 17.68 22.35 1.73
N ILE A 227 16.54 22.61 1.10
CA ILE A 227 16.23 23.90 0.43
C ILE A 227 15.09 24.66 1.16
N THR A 228 14.59 24.16 2.27
CA THR A 228 13.56 24.88 3.05
C THR A 228 14.07 25.10 4.47
N ILE A 229 14.97 26.07 4.65
CA ILE A 229 15.20 26.88 5.87
C ILE A 229 15.25 28.33 5.45
#